data_c445b664ec711dfd6f53b15c78673148
#
_entry.id   c445b664ec711dfd6f53b15c78673148
#
_cell.length_a   1.000
_cell.length_b   1.000
_cell.length_c   1.000
_cell.angle_alpha   90.00
_cell.angle_beta   90.00
_cell.angle_gamma   90.00
#
_symmetry.space_group_name_H-M   'P 1'
#
loop_
_entity.id
_entity.type
_entity.pdbx_description
1 polymer ?
#
loop_
_entity_poly.entity_id
_entity_poly.type
_entity_poly.pdbx_seq_one_letter_code
_entity_poly.pdbx_strand_id
1 'polypeptide(L)'
;MFSPQGPSLRELCVQALSSVERGYDLLAPKFDHTPFRTPDSILEATVQALDGSGPFGRGLDVCCGTGAGLMTLQRLCQDGITGVDFSAGMLEQARAAYPDATFVRADVRALPFAGEFDLAVTFGALGHFLPAERPALFEGVYRALRPGGLFAVPMGVLPPPTSVAHWTLTGFDLVMRVRNAVLKPPFVMYYRTTALPAMERDLTAAGFTVETSPLTGLGNYRDGSPRCWIQLARKPHSVDLNPA
;
A
#
# COMPACT_ATOMS: atom_id res chain seq x y z
N MET A 1 7.04 -12.62 17.43
CA MET A 1 8.50 -12.55 17.67
C MET A 1 9.15 -12.48 16.29
N PHE A 2 10.09 -11.59 16.06
CA PHE A 2 10.75 -11.48 14.74
C PHE A 2 11.58 -12.73 14.47
N SER A 3 11.78 -13.08 13.20
CA SER A 3 12.64 -14.19 12.82
C SER A 3 14.09 -13.95 13.28
N PRO A 4 14.95 -14.97 13.40
CA PRO A 4 16.37 -14.78 13.71
C PRO A 4 17.12 -13.86 12.75
N GLN A 5 16.60 -13.70 11.51
CA GLN A 5 17.14 -12.80 10.46
C GLN A 5 16.50 -11.39 10.54
N GLY A 6 15.46 -11.21 11.34
CA GLY A 6 14.77 -9.94 11.50
C GLY A 6 15.53 -8.92 12.36
N PRO A 7 15.01 -7.70 12.50
CA PRO A 7 15.64 -6.67 13.29
C PRO A 7 15.65 -7.01 14.78
N SER A 8 16.73 -6.67 15.46
CA SER A 8 16.84 -6.75 16.92
C SER A 8 15.99 -5.66 17.60
N LEU A 9 15.69 -5.83 18.90
CA LEU A 9 15.00 -4.81 19.68
C LEU A 9 15.74 -3.46 19.67
N ARG A 10 17.07 -3.47 19.67
CA ARG A 10 17.87 -2.24 19.59
C ARG A 10 17.66 -1.52 18.25
N GLU A 11 17.68 -2.26 17.15
CA GLU A 11 17.43 -1.70 15.80
C GLU A 11 16.01 -1.10 15.71
N LEU A 12 15.01 -1.78 16.27
CA LEU A 12 13.64 -1.27 16.34
C LEU A 12 13.52 0.00 17.18
N CYS A 13 14.24 0.08 18.31
CA CYS A 13 14.29 1.30 19.12
C CYS A 13 14.95 2.45 18.36
N VAL A 14 16.05 2.21 17.67
CA VAL A 14 16.72 3.23 16.84
C VAL A 14 15.81 3.69 15.70
N GLN A 15 15.12 2.76 15.05
CA GLN A 15 14.12 3.07 14.03
C GLN A 15 13.00 3.96 14.59
N ALA A 16 12.42 3.56 15.72
CA ALA A 16 11.30 4.28 16.34
C ALA A 16 11.65 5.71 16.78
N LEU A 17 12.94 5.98 17.03
CA LEU A 17 13.46 7.31 17.39
C LEU A 17 14.00 8.11 16.19
N SER A 18 13.99 7.53 15.00
CA SER A 18 14.46 8.15 13.76
C SER A 18 13.30 8.86 13.02
N SER A 19 13.62 9.66 11.98
CA SER A 19 12.61 10.09 11.01
C SER A 19 12.03 8.87 10.26
N VAL A 20 10.86 9.03 9.65
CA VAL A 20 10.22 7.93 8.89
C VAL A 20 11.15 7.40 7.81
N GLU A 21 11.75 8.28 7.01
CA GLU A 21 12.71 7.93 5.95
C GLU A 21 13.91 7.16 6.52
N ARG A 22 14.62 7.74 7.50
CA ARG A 22 15.78 7.09 8.12
C ARG A 22 15.42 5.77 8.81
N GLY A 23 14.23 5.69 9.40
CA GLY A 23 13.75 4.47 10.04
C GLY A 23 13.59 3.33 9.02
N TYR A 24 13.06 3.63 7.83
CA TYR A 24 12.95 2.67 6.74
C TYR A 24 14.30 2.33 6.12
N ASP A 25 15.19 3.31 5.92
CA ASP A 25 16.56 3.05 5.43
C ASP A 25 17.32 2.07 6.35
N LEU A 26 17.19 2.26 7.66
CA LEU A 26 17.81 1.36 8.65
C LEU A 26 17.19 -0.05 8.67
N LEU A 27 15.89 -0.15 8.37
CA LEU A 27 15.16 -1.42 8.39
C LEU A 27 15.32 -2.19 7.06
N ALA A 28 15.58 -1.51 5.96
CA ALA A 28 15.57 -2.05 4.62
C ALA A 28 16.29 -3.39 4.46
N PRO A 29 17.54 -3.61 4.97
CA PRO A 29 18.24 -4.88 4.82
C PRO A 29 17.56 -6.08 5.49
N LYS A 30 16.65 -5.83 6.44
CA LYS A 30 15.95 -6.86 7.22
C LYS A 30 14.43 -6.80 7.07
N PHE A 31 13.93 -5.88 6.22
CA PHE A 31 12.49 -5.61 6.09
C PHE A 31 11.70 -6.86 5.69
N ASP A 32 12.21 -7.64 4.75
CA ASP A 32 11.54 -8.85 4.25
C ASP A 32 11.41 -9.96 5.30
N HIS A 33 12.18 -9.86 6.40
CA HIS A 33 12.08 -10.76 7.55
C HIS A 33 11.18 -10.21 8.67
N THR A 34 10.44 -9.14 8.40
CA THR A 34 9.49 -8.54 9.35
C THR A 34 8.05 -8.93 9.02
N PRO A 35 7.14 -8.88 9.98
CA PRO A 35 5.72 -9.04 9.73
C PRO A 35 5.09 -7.85 8.99
N PHE A 36 5.86 -6.83 8.65
CA PHE A 36 5.40 -5.65 7.92
C PHE A 36 5.46 -5.83 6.40
N ARG A 37 6.25 -6.81 5.92
CA ARG A 37 6.23 -7.20 4.51
C ARG A 37 4.88 -7.80 4.16
N THR A 38 4.30 -7.37 3.05
CA THR A 38 3.04 -7.93 2.56
C THR A 38 3.21 -9.41 2.26
N PRO A 39 2.37 -10.30 2.82
CA PRO A 39 2.43 -11.74 2.55
C PRO A 39 2.20 -12.06 1.06
N ASP A 40 2.93 -13.05 0.55
CA ASP A 40 2.82 -13.49 -0.84
C ASP A 40 1.39 -13.94 -1.20
N SER A 41 0.64 -14.47 -0.23
CA SER A 41 -0.76 -14.83 -0.44
C SER A 41 -1.66 -13.64 -0.81
N ILE A 42 -1.38 -12.44 -0.29
CA ILE A 42 -2.12 -11.20 -0.66
C ILE A 42 -1.72 -10.78 -2.08
N LEU A 43 -0.44 -10.86 -2.41
CA LEU A 43 0.08 -10.53 -3.74
C LEU A 43 -0.55 -11.46 -4.80
N GLU A 44 -0.54 -12.77 -4.54
CA GLU A 44 -1.17 -13.78 -5.41
C GLU A 44 -2.68 -13.59 -5.56
N ALA A 45 -3.39 -13.35 -4.46
CA ALA A 45 -4.83 -13.07 -4.50
C ALA A 45 -5.14 -11.79 -5.29
N THR A 46 -4.25 -10.78 -5.23
CA THR A 46 -4.39 -9.56 -6.02
C THR A 46 -4.21 -9.83 -7.51
N VAL A 47 -3.22 -10.67 -7.90
CA VAL A 47 -3.07 -11.11 -9.29
C VAL A 47 -4.34 -11.79 -9.78
N GLN A 48 -4.88 -12.73 -9.00
CA GLN A 48 -6.11 -13.44 -9.36
C GLN A 48 -7.33 -12.50 -9.48
N ALA A 49 -7.44 -11.51 -8.58
CA ALA A 49 -8.53 -10.53 -8.64
C ALA A 49 -8.45 -9.60 -9.86
N LEU A 50 -7.26 -9.42 -10.42
CA LEU A 50 -7.02 -8.60 -11.60
C LEU A 50 -6.98 -9.42 -12.90
N ASP A 51 -7.07 -10.75 -12.79
CA ASP A 51 -7.14 -11.64 -13.95
C ASP A 51 -8.38 -11.31 -14.79
N GLY A 52 -8.20 -11.13 -16.09
CA GLY A 52 -9.26 -10.68 -17.00
C GLY A 52 -9.54 -9.16 -17.02
N SER A 53 -8.92 -8.35 -16.15
CA SER A 53 -9.01 -6.88 -16.21
C SER A 53 -8.01 -6.23 -17.16
N GLY A 54 -7.01 -7.00 -17.63
CA GLY A 54 -5.97 -6.56 -18.57
C GLY A 54 -6.29 -6.88 -20.03
N PRO A 55 -5.30 -6.81 -20.92
CA PRO A 55 -3.87 -6.67 -20.58
C PRO A 55 -3.50 -5.25 -20.12
N PHE A 56 -2.52 -5.14 -19.22
CA PHE A 56 -1.94 -3.86 -18.80
C PHE A 56 -0.60 -3.64 -19.49
N GLY A 57 -0.35 -2.43 -19.97
CA GLY A 57 0.94 -2.03 -20.52
C GLY A 57 1.94 -1.76 -19.39
N ARG A 58 1.94 -0.55 -18.83
CA ARG A 58 2.89 -0.13 -17.79
C ARG A 58 2.28 -0.15 -16.39
N GLY A 59 3.05 -0.69 -15.43
CA GLY A 59 2.67 -0.79 -14.02
C GLY A 59 3.44 0.15 -13.08
N LEU A 60 2.76 0.65 -12.04
CA LEU A 60 3.32 1.48 -10.97
C LEU A 60 3.06 0.86 -9.61
N ASP A 61 4.11 0.60 -8.83
CA ASP A 61 4.01 0.24 -7.41
C ASP A 61 4.26 1.48 -6.54
N VAL A 62 3.22 1.92 -5.85
CA VAL A 62 3.21 3.15 -5.03
C VAL A 62 3.60 2.81 -3.60
N CYS A 63 4.69 3.36 -3.09
CA CYS A 63 5.36 2.96 -1.86
C CYS A 63 5.88 1.51 -1.97
N CYS A 64 6.70 1.24 -2.96
CA CYS A 64 7.11 -0.12 -3.32
C CYS A 64 7.98 -0.82 -2.27
N GLY A 65 8.57 -0.08 -1.32
CA GLY A 65 9.47 -0.63 -0.33
C GLY A 65 10.60 -1.45 -0.95
N THR A 66 10.79 -2.68 -0.51
CA THR A 66 11.76 -3.66 -1.06
C THR A 66 11.29 -4.31 -2.37
N GLY A 67 10.12 -3.94 -2.89
CA GLY A 67 9.62 -4.38 -4.20
C GLY A 67 8.63 -5.54 -4.15
N ALA A 68 8.02 -5.86 -3.01
CA ALA A 68 7.08 -6.99 -2.93
C ALA A 68 5.92 -6.87 -3.94
N GLY A 69 5.37 -5.67 -4.15
CA GLY A 69 4.29 -5.43 -5.12
C GLY A 69 4.72 -5.53 -6.57
N LEU A 70 6.01 -5.38 -6.88
CA LEU A 70 6.52 -5.54 -8.25
C LEU A 70 6.31 -6.96 -8.78
N MET A 71 6.28 -7.99 -7.90
CA MET A 71 5.93 -9.34 -8.28
C MET A 71 4.53 -9.41 -8.94
N THR A 72 3.57 -8.69 -8.38
CA THR A 72 2.20 -8.58 -8.94
C THR A 72 2.24 -7.92 -10.32
N LEU A 73 2.97 -6.81 -10.43
CA LEU A 73 3.08 -6.08 -11.70
C LEU A 73 3.81 -6.85 -12.79
N GLN A 74 4.87 -7.60 -12.47
CA GLN A 74 5.57 -8.45 -13.44
C GLN A 74 4.66 -9.48 -14.11
N ARG A 75 3.63 -9.94 -13.41
CA ARG A 75 2.68 -10.93 -13.94
C ARG A 75 1.56 -10.31 -14.78
N LEU A 76 1.28 -9.04 -14.58
CA LEU A 76 0.11 -8.36 -15.16
C LEU A 76 0.47 -7.34 -16.23
N CYS A 77 1.71 -6.80 -16.21
CA CYS A 77 2.13 -5.71 -17.09
C CYS A 77 3.15 -6.19 -18.12
N GLN A 78 3.00 -5.74 -19.39
CA GLN A 78 3.81 -6.22 -20.53
C GLN A 78 4.92 -5.24 -20.93
N ASP A 79 4.73 -3.90 -20.72
CA ASP A 79 5.60 -2.85 -21.23
C ASP A 79 6.54 -2.25 -20.17
N GLY A 80 6.62 -2.90 -18.99
CA GLY A 80 7.53 -2.52 -17.92
C GLY A 80 6.82 -2.09 -16.63
N ILE A 81 7.60 -2.06 -15.57
CA ILE A 81 7.14 -1.77 -14.22
C ILE A 81 8.02 -0.72 -13.55
N THR A 82 7.39 0.12 -12.75
CA THR A 82 8.06 1.19 -12.00
C THR A 82 7.71 1.10 -10.52
N GLY A 83 8.71 1.14 -9.65
CA GLY A 83 8.53 1.27 -8.21
C GLY A 83 8.86 2.67 -7.74
N VAL A 84 8.02 3.24 -6.87
CA VAL A 84 8.27 4.53 -6.22
C VAL A 84 8.31 4.36 -4.72
N ASP A 85 9.35 4.87 -4.09
CA ASP A 85 9.48 4.98 -2.65
C ASP A 85 10.31 6.22 -2.29
N PHE A 86 10.15 6.74 -1.07
CA PHE A 86 10.97 7.85 -0.59
C PHE A 86 12.27 7.39 0.08
N SER A 87 12.32 6.14 0.57
CA SER A 87 13.47 5.54 1.22
C SER A 87 14.52 5.06 0.20
N ALA A 88 15.71 5.61 0.30
CA ALA A 88 16.82 5.19 -0.56
C ALA A 88 17.24 3.73 -0.30
N GLY A 89 17.25 3.32 1.00
CA GLY A 89 17.60 1.98 1.40
C GLY A 89 16.60 0.94 0.92
N MET A 90 15.30 1.25 0.94
CA MET A 90 14.27 0.37 0.37
C MET A 90 14.47 0.18 -1.14
N LEU A 91 14.67 1.28 -1.87
CA LEU A 91 14.92 1.22 -3.30
C LEU A 91 16.21 0.49 -3.68
N GLU A 92 17.24 0.51 -2.84
CA GLU A 92 18.46 -0.28 -3.05
C GLU A 92 18.14 -1.79 -3.02
N GLN A 93 17.38 -2.25 -2.03
CA GLN A 93 16.95 -3.65 -1.95
C GLN A 93 16.04 -4.02 -3.13
N ALA A 94 15.10 -3.14 -3.49
CA ALA A 94 14.21 -3.37 -4.62
C ALA A 94 14.97 -3.48 -5.95
N ARG A 95 15.97 -2.62 -6.21
CA ARG A 95 16.82 -2.71 -7.41
C ARG A 95 17.62 -4.00 -7.48
N ALA A 96 18.11 -4.49 -6.34
CA ALA A 96 18.82 -5.76 -6.29
C ALA A 96 17.89 -6.95 -6.62
N ALA A 97 16.63 -6.91 -6.18
CA ALA A 97 15.64 -7.95 -6.42
C ALA A 97 15.03 -7.89 -7.85
N TYR A 98 14.88 -6.69 -8.41
CA TYR A 98 14.19 -6.44 -9.69
C TYR A 98 15.05 -5.54 -10.61
N PRO A 99 16.16 -6.04 -11.17
CA PRO A 99 17.10 -5.22 -11.94
C PRO A 99 16.52 -4.62 -13.22
N ASP A 100 15.48 -5.24 -13.79
CA ASP A 100 14.83 -4.78 -15.03
C ASP A 100 13.70 -3.75 -14.76
N ALA A 101 13.38 -3.46 -13.49
CA ALA A 101 12.37 -2.48 -13.15
C ALA A 101 12.96 -1.06 -13.05
N THR A 102 12.13 -0.06 -13.32
CA THR A 102 12.48 1.35 -13.09
C THR A 102 12.17 1.74 -11.66
N PHE A 103 13.06 2.51 -11.02
CA PHE A 103 12.85 2.99 -9.66
C PHE A 103 13.03 4.50 -9.57
N VAL A 104 12.03 5.15 -8.98
CA VAL A 104 12.01 6.60 -8.74
C VAL A 104 11.93 6.87 -7.25
N ARG A 105 12.90 7.65 -6.73
CA ARG A 105 12.84 8.13 -5.37
C ARG A 105 12.00 9.39 -5.32
N ALA A 106 10.81 9.31 -4.73
CA ALA A 106 9.89 10.43 -4.58
C ALA A 106 8.96 10.25 -3.39
N ASP A 107 8.45 11.37 -2.88
CA ASP A 107 7.30 11.37 -1.98
C ASP A 107 6.04 11.12 -2.81
N VAL A 108 5.29 10.08 -2.46
CA VAL A 108 4.08 9.69 -3.21
C VAL A 108 2.96 10.73 -3.12
N ARG A 109 3.04 11.68 -2.16
CA ARG A 109 2.14 12.84 -2.10
C ARG A 109 2.42 13.87 -3.20
N ALA A 110 3.55 13.72 -3.92
CA ALA A 110 3.97 14.58 -5.02
C ALA A 110 4.56 13.74 -6.17
N LEU A 111 3.81 12.75 -6.65
CA LEU A 111 4.25 11.85 -7.72
C LEU A 111 4.61 12.62 -9.00
N PRO A 112 5.79 12.36 -9.61
CA PRO A 112 6.27 13.09 -10.79
C PRO A 112 5.77 12.51 -12.11
N PHE A 113 4.57 11.90 -12.14
CA PHE A 113 4.03 11.21 -13.31
C PHE A 113 2.72 11.81 -13.79
N ALA A 114 2.46 11.71 -15.10
CA ALA A 114 1.23 12.20 -15.72
C ALA A 114 0.81 11.33 -16.93
N GLY A 115 -0.19 10.47 -16.72
CA GLY A 115 -0.78 9.66 -17.81
C GLY A 115 0.17 8.62 -18.39
N GLU A 116 0.94 7.94 -17.54
CA GLU A 116 1.98 7.02 -17.98
C GLU A 116 1.66 5.54 -17.72
N PHE A 117 0.76 5.25 -16.77
CA PHE A 117 0.53 3.88 -16.28
C PHE A 117 -0.89 3.41 -16.56
N ASP A 118 -1.03 2.11 -16.80
CA ASP A 118 -2.31 1.44 -17.00
C ASP A 118 -2.79 0.78 -15.71
N LEU A 119 -1.85 0.33 -14.88
CA LEU A 119 -2.11 -0.27 -13.56
C LEU A 119 -1.22 0.39 -12.50
N ALA A 120 -1.81 0.82 -11.40
CA ALA A 120 -1.10 1.17 -10.18
C ALA A 120 -1.51 0.21 -9.05
N VAL A 121 -0.57 -0.12 -8.17
CA VAL A 121 -0.81 -0.93 -6.97
C VAL A 121 -0.19 -0.25 -5.75
N THR A 122 -0.69 -0.56 -4.55
CA THR A 122 -0.02 -0.24 -3.28
C THR A 122 -0.30 -1.33 -2.26
N PHE A 123 0.71 -1.72 -1.51
CA PHE A 123 0.62 -2.80 -0.53
C PHE A 123 1.13 -2.33 0.83
N GLY A 124 0.28 -2.42 1.86
CA GLY A 124 0.68 -2.17 3.24
C GLY A 124 1.04 -0.72 3.61
N ALA A 125 1.08 0.21 2.66
CA ALA A 125 1.58 1.56 2.86
C ALA A 125 0.55 2.55 3.45
N LEU A 126 -0.74 2.33 3.23
CA LEU A 126 -1.78 3.31 3.57
C LEU A 126 -1.92 3.60 5.06
N GLY A 127 -1.44 2.70 5.92
CA GLY A 127 -1.34 2.91 7.37
C GLY A 127 -0.37 4.02 7.79
N HIS A 128 0.47 4.51 6.88
CA HIS A 128 1.44 5.58 7.15
C HIS A 128 0.91 6.98 6.83
N PHE A 129 -0.27 7.08 6.22
CA PHE A 129 -0.85 8.35 5.81
C PHE A 129 -2.00 8.77 6.71
N LEU A 130 -1.92 9.99 7.21
CA LEU A 130 -3.05 10.63 7.89
C LEU A 130 -4.21 10.83 6.91
N PRO A 131 -5.47 10.88 7.40
CA PRO A 131 -6.61 11.21 6.56
C PRO A 131 -6.42 12.48 5.72
N ALA A 132 -5.76 13.49 6.28
CA ALA A 132 -5.48 14.74 5.58
C ALA A 132 -4.41 14.64 4.47
N GLU A 133 -3.60 13.58 4.44
CA GLU A 133 -2.54 13.37 3.45
C GLU A 133 -3.01 12.51 2.26
N ARG A 134 -4.03 11.69 2.46
CA ARG A 134 -4.55 10.76 1.45
C ARG A 134 -5.07 11.45 0.17
N PRO A 135 -5.75 12.61 0.22
CA PRO A 135 -6.15 13.31 -1.00
C PRO A 135 -4.99 13.56 -1.95
N ALA A 136 -3.88 14.12 -1.47
CA ALA A 136 -2.71 14.41 -2.30
C ALA A 136 -2.10 13.12 -2.93
N LEU A 137 -2.07 12.02 -2.17
CA LEU A 137 -1.61 10.72 -2.66
C LEU A 137 -2.53 10.21 -3.78
N PHE A 138 -3.86 10.19 -3.55
CA PHE A 138 -4.80 9.63 -4.54
C PHE A 138 -4.93 10.50 -5.79
N GLU A 139 -4.89 11.81 -5.65
CA GLU A 139 -4.80 12.74 -6.79
C GLU A 139 -3.51 12.53 -7.59
N GLY A 140 -2.39 12.27 -6.89
CA GLY A 140 -1.12 11.92 -7.52
C GLY A 140 -1.21 10.64 -8.34
N VAL A 141 -1.80 9.58 -7.79
CA VAL A 141 -2.03 8.31 -8.51
C VAL A 141 -3.01 8.49 -9.66
N TYR A 142 -4.11 9.23 -9.44
CA TYR A 142 -5.07 9.54 -10.50
C TYR A 142 -4.39 10.24 -11.68
N ARG A 143 -3.54 11.23 -11.40
CA ARG A 143 -2.78 11.93 -12.43
C ARG A 143 -1.79 11.03 -13.16
N ALA A 144 -1.11 10.13 -12.44
CA ALA A 144 -0.14 9.19 -13.00
C ALA A 144 -0.76 8.15 -13.95
N LEU A 145 -2.01 7.79 -13.72
CA LEU A 145 -2.74 6.83 -14.55
C LEU A 145 -3.23 7.46 -15.86
N ARG A 146 -3.23 6.66 -16.92
CA ARG A 146 -3.93 6.95 -18.18
C ARG A 146 -5.44 6.93 -17.99
N PRO A 147 -6.22 7.59 -18.85
CA PRO A 147 -7.68 7.35 -18.93
C PRO A 147 -7.98 5.87 -19.09
N GLY A 148 -8.91 5.34 -18.28
CA GLY A 148 -9.21 3.90 -18.20
C GLY A 148 -8.27 3.10 -17.28
N GLY A 149 -7.17 3.69 -16.83
CA GLY A 149 -6.20 3.05 -15.93
C GLY A 149 -6.80 2.67 -14.56
N LEU A 150 -6.22 1.67 -13.93
CA LEU A 150 -6.73 1.05 -12.71
C LEU A 150 -5.75 1.22 -11.54
N PHE A 151 -6.25 1.60 -10.38
CA PHE A 151 -5.51 1.57 -9.12
C PHE A 151 -6.09 0.47 -8.23
N ALA A 152 -5.29 -0.56 -7.92
CA ALA A 152 -5.69 -1.68 -7.09
C ALA A 152 -5.13 -1.54 -5.68
N VAL A 153 -6.04 -1.56 -4.70
CA VAL A 153 -5.75 -1.32 -3.28
C VAL A 153 -6.25 -2.50 -2.45
N PRO A 154 -5.44 -3.55 -2.26
CA PRO A 154 -5.78 -4.62 -1.32
C PRO A 154 -5.68 -4.13 0.12
N MET A 155 -6.68 -4.45 0.92
CA MET A 155 -6.82 -3.97 2.30
C MET A 155 -7.23 -5.09 3.23
N GLY A 156 -6.48 -5.29 4.31
CA GLY A 156 -6.97 -6.03 5.46
C GLY A 156 -8.06 -5.25 6.19
N VAL A 157 -9.07 -5.93 6.70
CA VAL A 157 -10.08 -5.30 7.56
C VAL A 157 -9.82 -5.61 9.01
N LEU A 158 -10.25 -4.71 9.88
CA LEU A 158 -10.18 -4.96 11.33
C LEU A 158 -11.04 -6.18 11.66
N PRO A 159 -10.53 -7.08 12.52
CA PRO A 159 -11.33 -8.16 13.05
C PRO A 159 -12.63 -7.64 13.67
N PRO A 160 -13.71 -8.44 13.69
CA PRO A 160 -14.97 -8.01 14.27
C PRO A 160 -14.83 -7.69 15.77
N PRO A 161 -15.66 -6.77 16.33
CA PRO A 161 -15.56 -6.36 17.74
C PRO A 161 -15.74 -7.50 18.75
N THR A 162 -16.25 -8.63 18.32
CA THR A 162 -16.39 -9.85 19.11
C THR A 162 -15.09 -10.61 19.31
N SER A 163 -14.01 -10.25 18.59
CA SER A 163 -12.72 -10.93 18.66
C SER A 163 -11.75 -10.24 19.60
N VAL A 164 -10.93 -11.02 20.31
CA VAL A 164 -9.81 -10.51 21.14
C VAL A 164 -8.83 -9.70 20.27
N ALA A 165 -8.59 -10.13 19.03
CA ALA A 165 -7.69 -9.46 18.10
C ALA A 165 -8.14 -8.01 17.81
N HIS A 166 -9.45 -7.74 17.71
CA HIS A 166 -9.97 -6.38 17.54
C HIS A 166 -9.52 -5.45 18.67
N TRP A 167 -9.73 -5.89 19.92
CA TRP A 167 -9.42 -5.07 21.08
C TRP A 167 -7.90 -4.92 21.30
N THR A 168 -7.13 -5.94 20.99
CA THR A 168 -5.65 -5.87 21.01
C THR A 168 -5.14 -4.83 20.01
N LEU A 169 -5.60 -4.87 18.76
CA LEU A 169 -5.21 -3.89 17.73
C LEU A 169 -5.69 -2.48 18.07
N THR A 170 -6.92 -2.36 18.58
CA THR A 170 -7.48 -1.06 18.99
C THR A 170 -6.72 -0.46 20.17
N GLY A 171 -6.40 -1.29 21.18
CA GLY A 171 -5.60 -0.86 22.31
C GLY A 171 -4.19 -0.43 21.90
N PHE A 172 -3.56 -1.19 21.02
CA PHE A 172 -2.25 -0.85 20.50
C PHE A 172 -2.26 0.46 19.69
N ASP A 173 -3.25 0.66 18.80
CA ASP A 173 -3.44 1.90 18.05
C ASP A 173 -3.63 3.10 19.00
N LEU A 174 -4.43 2.94 20.06
CA LEU A 174 -4.63 3.98 21.08
C LEU A 174 -3.31 4.36 21.77
N VAL A 175 -2.54 3.35 22.22
CA VAL A 175 -1.23 3.58 22.86
C VAL A 175 -0.30 4.32 21.92
N MET A 176 -0.25 3.94 20.63
CA MET A 176 0.59 4.60 19.63
C MET A 176 0.13 6.04 19.36
N ARG A 177 -1.17 6.32 19.35
CA ARG A 177 -1.72 7.70 19.22
C ARG A 177 -1.33 8.57 20.40
N VAL A 178 -1.47 8.05 21.61
CA VAL A 178 -1.05 8.77 22.84
C VAL A 178 0.45 9.03 22.81
N ARG A 179 1.26 8.01 22.48
CA ARG A 179 2.71 8.16 22.32
C ARG A 179 3.03 9.27 21.30
N ASN A 180 2.42 9.22 20.13
CA ASN A 180 2.69 10.18 19.05
C ASN A 180 2.27 11.62 19.46
N ALA A 181 1.17 11.78 20.21
CA ALA A 181 0.73 13.07 20.70
C ALA A 181 1.65 13.66 21.78
N VAL A 182 2.16 12.80 22.68
CA VAL A 182 3.01 13.22 23.82
C VAL A 182 4.46 13.41 23.38
N LEU A 183 5.04 12.42 22.70
CA LEU A 183 6.46 12.40 22.36
C LEU A 183 6.77 13.08 21.03
N LYS A 184 5.76 13.30 20.17
CA LYS A 184 5.90 13.86 18.81
C LYS A 184 7.11 13.27 18.06
N PRO A 185 7.23 11.92 17.98
CA PRO A 185 8.41 11.29 17.45
C PRO A 185 8.56 11.60 15.96
N PRO A 186 9.80 11.64 15.43
CA PRO A 186 10.04 11.80 14.00
C PRO A 186 9.47 10.66 13.15
N PHE A 187 9.36 9.46 13.74
CA PHE A 187 8.75 8.29 13.11
C PHE A 187 7.33 8.09 13.64
N VAL A 188 6.35 8.24 12.76
CA VAL A 188 4.93 8.03 13.09
C VAL A 188 4.41 6.85 12.27
N MET A 189 3.83 5.87 12.95
CA MET A 189 3.18 4.73 12.33
C MET A 189 1.78 4.57 12.93
N TYR A 190 0.79 4.42 12.06
CA TYR A 190 -0.57 4.11 12.44
C TYR A 190 -0.87 2.66 12.07
N TYR A 191 -1.34 1.88 13.05
CA TYR A 191 -1.56 0.44 12.87
C TYR A 191 -3.02 0.10 12.55
N ARG A 192 -3.90 1.09 12.62
CA ARG A 192 -5.30 0.89 12.30
C ARG A 192 -5.52 1.09 10.81
N THR A 193 -5.99 0.03 10.15
CA THR A 193 -6.43 0.10 8.76
C THR A 193 -7.57 1.10 8.61
N THR A 194 -7.56 1.84 7.51
CA THR A 194 -8.69 2.71 7.13
C THR A 194 -9.91 1.85 6.84
N ALA A 195 -11.08 2.26 7.32
CA ALA A 195 -12.32 1.57 7.01
C ALA A 195 -12.62 1.63 5.49
N LEU A 196 -13.08 0.54 4.90
CA LEU A 196 -13.38 0.45 3.47
C LEU A 196 -14.25 1.62 2.95
N PRO A 197 -15.37 2.01 3.63
CA PRO A 197 -16.18 3.14 3.16
C PRO A 197 -15.46 4.49 3.21
N ALA A 198 -14.49 4.67 4.10
CA ALA A 198 -13.70 5.90 4.15
C ALA A 198 -12.68 5.95 3.01
N MET A 199 -12.07 4.82 2.69
CA MET A 199 -11.16 4.70 1.57
C MET A 199 -11.88 4.92 0.23
N GLU A 200 -13.04 4.31 0.06
CA GLU A 200 -13.88 4.49 -1.12
C GLU A 200 -14.26 5.96 -1.34
N ARG A 201 -14.68 6.67 -0.27
CA ARG A 201 -14.96 8.12 -0.35
C ARG A 201 -13.75 8.93 -0.78
N ASP A 202 -12.56 8.63 -0.22
CA ASP A 202 -11.33 9.37 -0.53
C ASP A 202 -10.89 9.13 -1.99
N LEU A 203 -11.00 7.88 -2.48
CA LEU A 203 -10.72 7.53 -3.87
C LEU A 203 -11.73 8.17 -4.84
N THR A 204 -13.02 8.15 -4.50
CA THR A 204 -14.07 8.80 -5.30
C THR A 204 -13.87 10.30 -5.35
N ALA A 205 -13.49 10.93 -4.23
CA ALA A 205 -13.19 12.36 -4.18
C ALA A 205 -11.98 12.73 -5.07
N ALA A 206 -11.03 11.81 -5.27
CA ALA A 206 -9.92 11.99 -6.21
C ALA A 206 -10.31 11.78 -7.69
N GLY A 207 -11.57 11.41 -7.98
CA GLY A 207 -12.12 11.27 -9.34
C GLY A 207 -12.23 9.83 -9.83
N PHE A 208 -11.93 8.83 -9.02
CA PHE A 208 -12.06 7.43 -9.41
C PHE A 208 -13.50 6.92 -9.34
N THR A 209 -13.85 5.99 -10.21
CA THR A 209 -14.96 5.05 -9.99
C THR A 209 -14.42 3.84 -9.22
N VAL A 210 -15.04 3.48 -8.10
CA VAL A 210 -14.52 2.46 -7.17
C VAL A 210 -15.44 1.25 -7.12
N GLU A 211 -14.85 0.07 -7.28
CA GLU A 211 -15.48 -1.21 -7.03
C GLU A 211 -14.79 -1.88 -5.84
N THR A 212 -15.57 -2.41 -4.90
CA THR A 212 -15.06 -3.07 -3.69
C THR A 212 -15.51 -4.52 -3.67
N SER A 213 -14.57 -5.46 -3.60
CA SER A 213 -14.83 -6.90 -3.56
C SER A 213 -13.92 -7.63 -2.56
N PRO A 214 -14.36 -8.79 -2.01
CA PRO A 214 -13.49 -9.59 -1.17
C PRO A 214 -12.36 -10.21 -1.96
N LEU A 215 -11.15 -10.22 -1.39
CA LEU A 215 -10.05 -11.04 -1.90
C LEU A 215 -10.25 -12.49 -1.47
N THR A 216 -10.43 -13.36 -2.45
CA THR A 216 -10.63 -14.80 -2.23
C THR A 216 -9.34 -15.52 -1.83
N GLY A 217 -9.45 -16.69 -1.21
CA GLY A 217 -8.27 -17.50 -0.83
C GLY A 217 -7.58 -17.08 0.47
N LEU A 218 -7.93 -15.95 1.08
CA LEU A 218 -7.30 -15.44 2.31
C LEU A 218 -8.05 -15.81 3.59
N GLY A 219 -9.14 -16.58 3.46
CA GLY A 219 -9.99 -17.03 4.55
C GLY A 219 -10.90 -15.94 5.13
N ASN A 220 -11.78 -16.37 6.04
CA ASN A 220 -12.77 -15.50 6.67
C ASN A 220 -12.55 -15.45 8.18
N TYR A 221 -13.15 -14.46 8.83
CA TYR A 221 -13.33 -14.44 10.26
C TYR A 221 -14.41 -15.45 10.69
N ARG A 222 -14.57 -15.67 12.02
CA ARG A 222 -15.55 -16.62 12.57
C ARG A 222 -17.01 -16.27 12.25
N ASP A 223 -17.28 -15.00 11.98
CA ASP A 223 -18.59 -14.50 11.57
C ASP A 223 -18.85 -14.60 10.06
N GLY A 224 -17.94 -15.22 9.31
CA GLY A 224 -18.04 -15.39 7.86
C GLY A 224 -17.52 -14.19 7.04
N SER A 225 -17.20 -13.07 7.67
CA SER A 225 -16.70 -11.88 6.95
C SER A 225 -15.29 -12.12 6.39
N PRO A 226 -14.99 -11.65 5.15
CA PRO A 226 -13.68 -11.76 4.54
C PRO A 226 -12.60 -11.00 5.34
N ARG A 227 -11.40 -11.58 5.44
CA ARG A 227 -10.26 -10.94 6.13
C ARG A 227 -9.60 -9.84 5.32
N CYS A 228 -9.71 -9.92 4.01
CA CYS A 228 -9.09 -8.97 3.10
C CYS A 228 -10.05 -8.63 1.96
N TRP A 229 -10.04 -7.39 1.56
CA TRP A 229 -10.80 -6.84 0.45
C TRP A 229 -9.87 -6.14 -0.52
N ILE A 230 -10.33 -5.96 -1.75
CA ILE A 230 -9.66 -5.12 -2.73
C ILE A 230 -10.61 -4.01 -3.18
N GLN A 231 -10.07 -2.80 -3.27
CA GLN A 231 -10.73 -1.69 -3.95
C GLN A 231 -10.05 -1.47 -5.29
N LEU A 232 -10.83 -1.56 -6.34
CA LEU A 232 -10.44 -1.33 -7.72
C LEU A 232 -10.94 0.06 -8.11
N ALA A 233 -10.03 1.02 -8.14
CA ALA A 233 -10.31 2.41 -8.44
C ALA A 233 -9.93 2.70 -9.88
N ARG A 234 -10.92 2.85 -10.77
CA ARG A 234 -10.72 3.10 -12.20
C ARG A 234 -10.79 4.59 -12.51
N LYS A 235 -9.79 5.09 -13.23
CA LYS A 235 -9.85 6.42 -13.83
C LYS A 235 -10.79 6.40 -15.03
N PRO A 236 -11.88 7.21 -15.05
CA PRO A 236 -12.80 7.26 -16.18
C PRO A 236 -12.10 7.59 -17.50
N HIS A 237 -12.63 7.12 -18.61
CA HIS A 237 -12.26 7.61 -19.92
C HIS A 237 -12.75 9.06 -20.10
N SER A 238 -12.04 9.86 -20.86
CA SER A 238 -12.38 11.29 -21.07
C SER A 238 -13.77 11.52 -21.68
N VAL A 239 -14.41 10.50 -22.23
CA VAL A 239 -15.77 10.55 -22.81
C VAL A 239 -16.85 10.47 -21.73
N ASP A 240 -16.54 9.89 -20.56
CA ASP A 240 -17.52 9.67 -19.47
C ASP A 240 -17.75 10.92 -18.60
N LEU A 241 -17.04 12.02 -18.88
CA LEU A 241 -17.10 13.28 -18.14
C LEU A 241 -18.11 14.29 -18.70
N ASN A 242 -18.90 13.93 -19.71
CA ASN A 242 -19.95 14.79 -20.25
C ASN A 242 -21.32 14.33 -19.72
N PRO A 243 -21.86 14.89 -18.61
CA PRO A 243 -23.22 14.62 -18.18
C PRO A 243 -24.18 15.23 -19.21
N ALA A 244 -25.05 14.39 -19.76
CA ALA A 244 -26.16 14.81 -20.61
C ALA A 244 -27.14 15.73 -19.85
#